data_acaa9ab5bea55a0b8b234c57c11da1a2
#
_entry.id   acaa9ab5bea55a0b8b234c57c11da1a2
#
_cell.length_a   1.000
_cell.length_b   1.000
_cell.length_c   1.000
_cell.angle_alpha   90.00
_cell.angle_beta   90.00
_cell.angle_gamma   90.00
#
_symmetry.space_group_name_H-M   'P 1'
#
loop_
_entity.id
_entity.type
_entity.pdbx_description
1 polymer ?
#
loop_
_entity_poly.entity_id
_entity_poly.type
_entity_poly.pdbx_seq_one_letter_code
_entity_poly.pdbx_strand_id
1 'polypeptide(L)'
;KEGIQTISVNSRNAKYFAKNNIAIFFDDIVSKTSDGYDFIAQVVNVNLETGFTFLDGPVQGRKGEIEFDAGHVEIHERGNKIFISSGVKLIIPSSFMKQISKE
;
A
#
# COMPACT_ATOMS: atom_id res chain seq x y z
N LYS A 1 17.27 -10.37 3.59
CA LYS A 1 18.10 -10.13 2.67
C LYS A 1 17.72 -9.05 1.76
N GLU A 2 18.65 -8.35 1.32
CA GLU A 2 18.33 -7.23 0.56
C GLU A 2 17.73 -7.61 -0.69
N GLY A 3 16.86 -6.84 -1.21
CA GLY A 3 16.20 -7.11 -2.44
C GLY A 3 14.91 -7.90 -2.32
N ILE A 4 14.61 -8.44 -1.16
CA ILE A 4 13.39 -9.18 -0.99
C ILE A 4 12.34 -8.28 -0.34
N GLN A 5 11.27 -8.03 -1.08
CA GLN A 5 10.18 -7.21 -0.59
C GLN A 5 9.03 -8.08 -0.19
N THR A 6 8.41 -7.79 0.93
CA THR A 6 7.22 -8.52 1.36
C THR A 6 6.10 -7.53 1.63
N ILE A 7 4.90 -8.04 1.51
CA ILE A 7 3.69 -7.27 1.77
C ILE A 7 2.85 -8.10 2.72
N SER A 8 2.47 -7.53 3.84
CA SER A 8 1.56 -8.21 4.76
C SER A 8 0.22 -7.49 4.74
N VAL A 9 -0.85 -8.27 4.83
CA VAL A 9 -2.20 -7.73 4.84
C VAL A 9 -2.92 -8.36 6.01
N ASN A 10 -3.48 -7.52 6.87
CA ASN A 10 -4.29 -7.97 7.98
C ASN A 10 -5.68 -7.42 7.79
N SER A 11 -6.70 -8.24 7.96
CA SER A 11 -8.07 -7.81 7.83
C SER A 11 -8.94 -8.69 8.71
N ARG A 12 -10.19 -8.28 8.86
CA ARG A 12 -11.10 -9.10 9.61
C ARG A 12 -11.65 -10.23 8.76
N ASN A 13 -11.81 -10.03 7.47
CA ASN A 13 -12.37 -11.02 6.57
C ASN A 13 -11.59 -11.12 5.28
N ALA A 14 -11.67 -12.28 4.65
CA ALA A 14 -11.02 -12.49 3.38
C ALA A 14 -11.75 -13.57 2.59
N LYS A 15 -11.62 -13.50 1.27
CA LYS A 15 -12.12 -14.54 0.38
C LYS A 15 -10.99 -14.96 -0.52
N TYR A 16 -10.93 -16.25 -0.78
CA TYR A 16 -9.91 -16.79 -1.67
C TYR A 16 -10.59 -17.46 -2.85
N PHE A 17 -10.20 -17.09 -4.05
CA PHE A 17 -10.71 -17.67 -5.27
C PHE A 17 -9.63 -18.56 -5.86
N ALA A 18 -9.76 -19.86 -5.62
CA ALA A 18 -8.71 -20.79 -5.98
C ALA A 18 -8.45 -20.89 -7.48
N LYS A 19 -9.51 -20.78 -8.28
CA LYS A 19 -9.33 -20.85 -9.70
C LYS A 19 -8.46 -19.76 -10.26
N ASN A 20 -8.56 -18.57 -9.72
CA ASN A 20 -7.82 -17.42 -10.22
C ASN A 20 -6.61 -17.09 -9.37
N ASN A 21 -6.48 -17.79 -8.26
CA ASN A 21 -5.37 -17.55 -7.33
C ASN A 21 -5.37 -16.12 -6.81
N ILE A 22 -6.56 -15.63 -6.45
CA ILE A 22 -6.75 -14.27 -6.00
C ILE A 22 -7.34 -14.29 -4.60
N ALA A 23 -6.77 -13.49 -3.71
CA ALA A 23 -7.32 -13.28 -2.38
C ALA A 23 -7.83 -11.86 -2.28
N ILE A 24 -9.01 -11.69 -1.69
CA ILE A 24 -9.59 -10.38 -1.48
C ILE A 24 -9.81 -10.21 0.00
N PHE A 25 -9.25 -9.14 0.54
CA PHE A 25 -9.34 -8.83 1.96
C PHE A 25 -10.28 -7.65 2.16
N PHE A 26 -11.05 -7.67 3.20
CA PHE A 26 -11.97 -6.58 3.47
C PHE A 26 -12.23 -6.49 4.96
N ASP A 27 -12.72 -5.35 5.40
CA ASP A 27 -13.05 -5.02 6.78
C ASP A 27 -11.80 -4.85 7.64
N ASP A 28 -11.55 -3.64 8.04
CA ASP A 28 -10.45 -3.27 8.94
C ASP A 28 -9.10 -3.73 8.40
N ILE A 29 -8.78 -3.27 7.24
CA ILE A 29 -7.56 -3.69 6.57
C ILE A 29 -6.40 -2.80 6.95
N VAL A 30 -5.30 -3.45 7.32
CA VAL A 30 -4.02 -2.77 7.52
C VAL A 30 -2.99 -3.54 6.70
N SER A 31 -2.30 -2.85 5.84
CA SER A 31 -1.31 -3.48 4.97
C SER A 31 0.03 -2.79 5.19
N LYS A 32 1.09 -3.57 5.18
CA LYS A 32 2.44 -3.05 5.39
C LYS A 32 3.39 -3.67 4.41
N THR A 33 4.36 -2.89 3.98
CA THR A 33 5.42 -3.42 3.13
C THR A 33 6.71 -3.46 3.91
N SER A 34 7.62 -4.29 3.48
CA SER A 34 8.88 -4.46 4.19
C SER A 34 9.77 -3.22 4.09
N ASP A 35 9.53 -2.34 3.14
CA ASP A 35 10.32 -1.12 3.02
C ASP A 35 9.67 0.08 3.71
N GLY A 36 8.68 -0.15 4.54
CA GLY A 36 8.22 0.88 5.47
C GLY A 36 6.93 1.58 5.14
N TYR A 37 6.19 1.14 4.13
CA TYR A 37 4.88 1.72 3.86
C TYR A 37 3.83 1.07 4.72
N ASP A 38 2.92 1.89 5.24
CA ASP A 38 1.73 1.43 5.94
C ASP A 38 0.52 1.95 5.17
N PHE A 39 -0.46 1.10 4.95
CA PHE A 39 -1.67 1.48 4.22
C PHE A 39 -2.91 1.06 4.98
N ILE A 40 -3.94 1.88 4.91
CA ILE A 40 -5.28 1.56 5.39
C ILE A 40 -6.19 1.71 4.18
N ALA A 41 -7.00 0.70 3.90
CA ALA A 41 -7.84 0.68 2.71
C ALA A 41 -9.15 0.00 3.03
N GLN A 42 -10.08 -0.01 2.09
CA GLN A 42 -11.34 -0.69 2.28
C GLN A 42 -11.37 -2.07 1.66
N VAL A 43 -10.65 -2.25 0.56
CA VAL A 43 -10.57 -3.53 -0.11
C VAL A 43 -9.15 -3.70 -0.61
N VAL A 44 -8.60 -4.89 -0.43
CA VAL A 44 -7.28 -5.22 -0.98
C VAL A 44 -7.41 -6.49 -1.78
N ASN A 45 -6.95 -6.45 -3.02
CA ASN A 45 -6.90 -7.61 -3.90
C ASN A 45 -5.46 -8.02 -4.09
N VAL A 46 -5.19 -9.30 -3.92
CA VAL A 46 -3.83 -9.82 -4.07
C VAL A 46 -3.85 -10.97 -5.06
N ASN A 47 -3.00 -10.88 -6.09
CA ASN A 47 -2.79 -12.00 -6.97
C ASN A 47 -1.67 -12.83 -6.36
N LEU A 48 -2.00 -14.04 -5.92
CA LEU A 48 -1.06 -14.84 -5.17
C LEU A 48 0.03 -15.45 -6.03
N GLU A 49 -0.16 -15.43 -7.33
CA GLU A 49 0.87 -15.92 -8.24
C GLU A 49 1.93 -14.88 -8.50
N THR A 50 1.51 -13.66 -8.78
CA THR A 50 2.42 -12.61 -9.17
C THR A 50 2.82 -11.68 -8.03
N GLY A 51 2.01 -11.66 -6.98
CA GLY A 51 2.21 -10.71 -5.90
C GLY A 51 1.62 -9.33 -6.19
N PHE A 52 1.01 -9.15 -7.36
CA PHE A 52 0.40 -7.87 -7.67
C PHE A 52 -0.75 -7.61 -6.70
N THR A 53 -0.74 -6.46 -6.09
CA THR A 53 -1.71 -6.09 -5.06
C THR A 53 -2.29 -4.74 -5.39
N PHE A 54 -3.59 -4.57 -5.24
CA PHE A 54 -4.13 -3.23 -5.33
C PHE A 54 -5.14 -2.99 -4.21
N LEU A 55 -5.16 -1.74 -3.78
CA LEU A 55 -5.98 -1.29 -2.67
C LEU A 55 -6.96 -0.27 -3.19
N ASP A 56 -8.22 -0.38 -2.79
CA ASP A 56 -9.28 0.50 -3.25
C ASP A 56 -10.08 1.08 -2.11
N GLY A 57 -10.89 2.05 -2.45
CA GLY A 57 -11.69 2.81 -1.53
C GLY A 57 -10.83 3.92 -1.05
N PRO A 58 -11.20 4.76 -0.11
CA PRO A 58 -10.22 5.72 0.34
C PRO A 58 -9.03 4.97 0.94
N VAL A 59 -7.85 5.27 0.43
CA VAL A 59 -6.62 4.65 0.90
C VAL A 59 -5.80 5.71 1.61
N GLN A 60 -5.37 5.42 2.82
CA GLN A 60 -4.45 6.29 3.54
C GLN A 60 -3.14 5.56 3.67
N GLY A 61 -2.06 6.23 3.32
CA GLY A 61 -0.76 5.61 3.38
C GLY A 61 0.23 6.49 4.09
N ARG A 62 1.29 5.86 4.55
CA ARG A 62 2.33 6.58 5.25
C ARG A 62 3.66 5.87 5.05
N LYS A 63 4.69 6.65 4.90
CA LYS A 63 6.04 6.14 4.94
C LYS A 63 6.86 7.12 5.73
N GLY A 64 7.33 6.70 6.91
CA GLY A 64 8.03 7.60 7.80
C GLY A 64 7.09 8.71 8.25
N GLU A 65 7.46 9.95 8.00
CA GLU A 65 6.63 11.08 8.38
C GLU A 65 5.80 11.62 7.22
N ILE A 66 5.91 11.00 6.06
CA ILE A 66 5.17 11.45 4.89
C ILE A 66 3.88 10.66 4.82
N GLU A 67 2.76 11.36 4.64
CA GLU A 67 1.45 10.73 4.57
C GLU A 67 0.80 11.07 3.24
N PHE A 68 -0.05 10.18 2.76
CA PHE A 68 -0.80 10.46 1.54
C PHE A 68 -2.17 9.82 1.59
N ASP A 69 -3.09 10.40 0.81
CA ASP A 69 -4.42 9.86 0.61
C ASP A 69 -4.59 9.63 -0.87
N ALA A 70 -5.33 8.61 -1.22
CA ALA A 70 -5.61 8.31 -2.62
C ALA A 70 -6.87 7.46 -2.71
N GLY A 71 -7.39 7.32 -3.91
CA GLY A 71 -8.52 6.44 -4.12
C GLY A 71 -8.09 5.05 -4.53
N HIS A 72 -6.85 4.90 -4.98
CA HIS A 72 -6.40 3.63 -5.51
C HIS A 72 -4.88 3.54 -5.39
N VAL A 73 -4.39 2.41 -4.96
CA VAL A 73 -2.95 2.17 -4.87
C VAL A 73 -2.67 0.80 -5.48
N GLU A 74 -1.65 0.73 -6.33
CA GLU A 74 -1.21 -0.53 -6.91
C GLU A 74 0.20 -0.81 -6.48
N ILE A 75 0.43 -2.02 -6.01
CA ILE A 75 1.74 -2.45 -5.58
C ILE A 75 2.20 -3.55 -6.51
N HIS A 76 3.26 -3.28 -7.25
CA HIS A 76 3.80 -4.18 -8.24
C HIS A 76 5.13 -4.75 -7.77
N GLU A 77 5.49 -5.88 -8.33
CA GLU A 77 6.80 -6.47 -8.08
C GLU A 77 7.07 -6.65 -6.59
N ARG A 78 6.01 -7.07 -5.88
CA ARG A 78 6.11 -7.39 -4.46
C ARG A 78 6.60 -6.24 -3.60
N GLY A 79 6.11 -5.06 -3.92
CA GLY A 79 6.44 -3.88 -3.15
C GLY A 79 7.54 -3.04 -3.75
N ASN A 80 8.11 -3.46 -4.87
CA ASN A 80 9.19 -2.73 -5.46
C ASN A 80 8.73 -1.49 -6.22
N LYS A 81 7.50 -1.49 -6.70
CA LYS A 81 6.92 -0.33 -7.38
C LYS A 81 5.54 -0.08 -6.85
N ILE A 82 5.26 1.16 -6.49
CA ILE A 82 3.98 1.55 -5.94
C ILE A 82 3.44 2.70 -6.76
N PHE A 83 2.22 2.52 -7.29
CA PHE A 83 1.55 3.56 -8.05
C PHE A 83 0.34 4.04 -7.27
N ILE A 84 0.22 5.34 -7.10
CA ILE A 84 -0.83 5.96 -6.31
C ILE A 84 -1.63 6.86 -7.23
N SER A 85 -2.95 6.70 -7.24
CA SER A 85 -3.77 7.44 -8.18
C SER A 85 -5.14 7.74 -7.62
N SER A 86 -5.95 8.42 -8.39
CA SER A 86 -7.34 8.75 -8.09
C SER A 86 -7.46 9.73 -6.93
N GLY A 87 -7.01 10.95 -7.19
CA GLY A 87 -7.13 12.00 -6.19
C GLY A 87 -6.08 11.93 -5.12
N VAL A 88 -4.84 12.08 -5.52
CA VAL A 88 -3.71 11.93 -4.60
C VAL A 88 -3.48 13.21 -3.81
N LYS A 89 -3.32 13.08 -2.51
CA LYS A 89 -2.94 14.18 -1.66
C LYS A 89 -1.71 13.76 -0.86
N LEU A 90 -0.69 14.55 -0.89
CA LEU A 90 0.56 14.24 -0.22
C LEU A 90 0.82 15.26 0.88
N ILE A 91 1.15 14.79 2.06
CA ILE A 91 1.45 15.66 3.19
C ILE A 91 2.88 15.43 3.60
N ILE A 92 3.68 16.47 3.50
CA ILE A 92 5.09 16.42 3.85
C ILE A 92 5.30 17.36 5.02
N PRO A 93 5.85 16.88 6.14
CA PRO A 93 6.03 17.75 7.32
C PRO A 93 6.97 18.89 7.02
N SER A 94 6.74 20.01 7.66
CA SER A 94 7.58 21.17 7.43
C SER A 94 9.03 20.93 7.81
N SER A 95 9.29 20.10 8.80
CA SER A 95 10.67 19.79 9.13
C SER A 95 11.39 19.09 8.00
N PHE A 96 10.68 18.24 7.27
CA PHE A 96 11.24 17.56 6.12
C PHE A 96 11.48 18.55 4.98
N MET A 97 10.51 19.43 4.76
CA MET A 97 10.63 20.45 3.74
C MET A 97 11.80 21.37 4.03
N LYS A 98 12.02 21.68 5.28
CA LYS A 98 13.11 22.53 5.64
C LYS A 98 14.45 21.94 5.26
N GLN A 99 14.60 20.64 5.44
CA GLN A 99 15.80 20.00 5.00
C GLN A 99 16.01 20.09 3.53
N ILE A 100 14.96 19.93 2.77
CA ILE A 100 15.05 20.00 1.33
C ILE A 100 15.42 21.39 0.87
N SER A 101 14.81 22.39 1.44
CA SER A 101 15.05 23.73 0.96
C SER A 101 16.38 24.30 1.40
N LYS A 102 17.08 23.63 2.28
CA LYS A 102 18.35 24.09 2.67
C LYS A 102 19.40 24.00 1.63
N GLU A 103 19.25 23.21 0.67
CA GLU A 103 20.24 23.06 -0.34
C GLU A 103 20.45 24.11 -1.21
#